data_b427f4f0f8eb813e9a94ca336dab97e0
#
_entry.id   b427f4f0f8eb813e9a94ca336dab97e0
#
_cell.length_a   1.000
_cell.length_b   1.000
_cell.length_c   1.000
_cell.angle_alpha   90.00
_cell.angle_beta   90.00
_cell.angle_gamma   90.00
#
_symmetry.space_group_name_H-M   'P 1'
#
loop_
_entity.id
_entity.type
_entity.pdbx_description
1 polymer ?
#
loop_
_entity_poly.entity_id
_entity_poly.type
_entity_poly.pdbx_seq_one_letter_code
_entity_poly.pdbx_strand_id
1 'polypeptide(L)'
;MKELPDYFVQVPEAFALVEEGVYRCSGVLSAEQIKYLDTLHLKTVLILSVEGPSRALSQYMKTTGIRRMHLGMTRWQSNLGWKPVSEELIKDALECVLDKSNHPLLVVCSSGVRETGTLVGCLRKLQHWNFNSIVYEYRSFAGGKGKYTQELFIELFDTDLVTLPPSLPEWFVEEQRMWAQEQQQRFSELYAMPVDSQG
;
A
#
# COMPACT_ATOMS: atom_id res chain seq x y z
N MET A 1 -25.27 -27.51 -12.44
CA MET A 1 -24.72 -26.40 -11.60
C MET A 1 -25.85 -25.41 -11.43
N LYS A 2 -26.30 -25.13 -10.20
CA LYS A 2 -27.29 -24.07 -9.98
C LYS A 2 -26.57 -22.75 -10.26
N GLU A 3 -27.12 -21.96 -11.18
CA GLU A 3 -26.68 -20.58 -11.38
C GLU A 3 -26.87 -19.84 -10.05
N LEU A 4 -25.79 -19.23 -9.55
CA LEU A 4 -25.84 -18.38 -8.37
C LEU A 4 -26.71 -17.16 -8.70
N PRO A 5 -27.52 -16.67 -7.77
CA PRO A 5 -28.38 -15.49 -7.99
C PRO A 5 -27.55 -14.29 -8.45
N ASP A 6 -28.10 -13.45 -9.27
CA ASP A 6 -27.43 -12.29 -9.91
C ASP A 6 -26.88 -11.23 -8.92
N TYR A 7 -27.30 -11.32 -7.65
CA TYR A 7 -26.82 -10.48 -6.53
C TYR A 7 -25.62 -11.08 -5.76
N PHE A 8 -25.06 -12.21 -6.22
CA PHE A 8 -23.91 -12.81 -5.56
C PHE A 8 -22.65 -11.97 -5.85
N VAL A 9 -22.12 -11.34 -4.80
CA VAL A 9 -20.92 -10.51 -4.83
C VAL A 9 -19.84 -11.21 -4.03
N GLN A 10 -18.67 -11.41 -4.63
CA GLN A 10 -17.54 -12.07 -3.98
C GLN A 10 -16.42 -11.05 -3.72
N VAL A 11 -15.93 -11.02 -2.48
CA VAL A 11 -14.77 -10.20 -2.11
C VAL A 11 -13.51 -10.74 -2.81
N PRO A 12 -12.67 -9.89 -3.43
CA PRO A 12 -11.41 -10.30 -4.01
C PRO A 12 -10.45 -10.93 -2.99
N GLU A 13 -9.55 -11.80 -3.47
CA GLU A 13 -8.48 -12.33 -2.62
C GLU A 13 -7.53 -11.21 -2.16
N ALA A 14 -7.01 -11.33 -0.94
CA ALA A 14 -6.13 -10.36 -0.30
C ALA A 14 -6.71 -8.92 -0.27
N PHE A 15 -8.05 -8.80 -0.32
CA PHE A 15 -8.73 -7.51 -0.24
C PHE A 15 -8.66 -6.94 1.17
N ALA A 16 -8.33 -5.66 1.26
CA ALA A 16 -8.49 -4.86 2.47
C ALA A 16 -8.58 -3.37 2.15
N LEU A 17 -9.17 -2.63 3.08
CA LEU A 17 -8.97 -1.20 3.23
C LEU A 17 -7.58 -1.00 3.86
N VAL A 18 -6.71 -0.26 3.19
CA VAL A 18 -5.39 0.12 3.72
C VAL A 18 -5.52 1.41 4.52
N GLU A 19 -6.07 2.42 3.89
CA GLU A 19 -6.42 3.72 4.45
C GLU A 19 -7.70 4.24 3.79
N GLU A 20 -8.29 5.31 4.31
CA GLU A 20 -9.47 5.92 3.71
C GLU A 20 -9.19 6.27 2.24
N GLY A 21 -9.98 5.69 1.34
CA GLY A 21 -9.83 5.85 -0.10
C GLY A 21 -8.69 5.04 -0.73
N VAL A 22 -8.00 4.17 0.03
CA VAL A 22 -6.93 3.30 -0.46
C VAL A 22 -7.24 1.83 -0.17
N TYR A 23 -7.39 1.05 -1.22
CA TYR A 23 -7.72 -0.38 -1.15
C TYR A 23 -6.60 -1.23 -1.73
N ARG A 24 -6.56 -2.50 -1.34
CA ARG A 24 -5.63 -3.49 -1.90
C ARG A 24 -6.38 -4.77 -2.28
N CYS A 25 -5.92 -5.50 -3.31
CA CYS A 25 -6.32 -6.88 -3.55
C CYS A 25 -5.39 -7.60 -4.54
N SER A 26 -5.70 -8.88 -4.82
CA SER A 26 -5.11 -9.62 -5.95
C SER A 26 -5.56 -9.00 -7.29
N GLY A 27 -4.66 -8.94 -8.26
CA GLY A 27 -4.97 -8.48 -9.63
C GLY A 27 -5.62 -9.55 -10.52
N VAL A 28 -5.74 -10.79 -10.01
CA VAL A 28 -6.43 -11.89 -10.68
C VAL A 28 -7.86 -11.97 -10.16
N LEU A 29 -8.80 -11.45 -10.94
CA LEU A 29 -10.20 -11.26 -10.52
C LEU A 29 -11.18 -12.00 -11.42
N SER A 30 -12.25 -12.54 -10.82
CA SER A 30 -13.42 -13.07 -11.49
C SER A 30 -14.45 -11.96 -11.80
N ALA A 31 -15.50 -12.29 -12.56
CA ALA A 31 -16.59 -11.35 -12.85
C ALA A 31 -17.38 -10.96 -11.59
N GLU A 32 -17.57 -11.88 -10.66
CA GLU A 32 -18.25 -11.68 -9.39
C GLU A 32 -17.45 -10.76 -8.47
N GLN A 33 -16.11 -10.86 -8.49
CA GLN A 33 -15.21 -10.00 -7.75
C GLN A 33 -15.16 -8.57 -8.34
N ILE A 34 -15.32 -8.43 -9.66
CA ILE A 34 -15.44 -7.12 -10.31
C ILE A 34 -16.71 -6.40 -9.85
N LYS A 35 -17.86 -7.11 -9.69
CA LYS A 35 -19.08 -6.53 -9.12
C LYS A 35 -18.85 -5.93 -7.72
N TYR A 36 -17.98 -6.56 -6.91
CA TYR A 36 -17.58 -6.02 -5.61
C TYR A 36 -16.79 -4.72 -5.76
N LEU A 37 -15.80 -4.68 -6.67
CA LEU A 37 -15.00 -3.48 -6.89
C LEU A 37 -15.83 -2.29 -7.39
N ASP A 38 -16.92 -2.55 -8.12
CA ASP A 38 -17.82 -1.50 -8.61
C ASP A 38 -18.48 -0.71 -7.48
N THR A 39 -18.71 -1.35 -6.33
CA THR A 39 -19.26 -0.69 -5.13
C THR A 39 -18.30 0.33 -4.49
N LEU A 40 -17.00 0.27 -4.82
CA LEU A 40 -15.98 1.15 -4.26
C LEU A 40 -15.83 2.48 -5.02
N HIS A 41 -16.49 2.63 -6.17
CA HIS A 41 -16.43 3.83 -7.01
C HIS A 41 -15.01 4.29 -7.32
N LEU A 42 -14.14 3.34 -7.69
CA LEU A 42 -12.71 3.56 -7.89
C LEU A 42 -12.45 4.63 -8.98
N LYS A 43 -11.50 5.51 -8.70
CA LYS A 43 -10.97 6.49 -9.66
C LYS A 43 -9.72 5.99 -10.35
N THR A 44 -8.88 5.26 -9.61
CA THR A 44 -7.56 4.82 -10.08
C THR A 44 -7.29 3.37 -9.68
N VAL A 45 -6.66 2.61 -10.58
CA VAL A 45 -6.06 1.30 -10.29
C VAL A 45 -4.56 1.38 -10.53
N LEU A 46 -3.78 1.12 -9.48
CA LEU A 46 -2.33 1.08 -9.48
C LEU A 46 -1.85 -0.36 -9.56
N ILE A 47 -1.13 -0.70 -10.62
CA ILE A 47 -0.66 -2.06 -10.92
C ILE A 47 0.84 -2.13 -10.67
N LEU A 48 1.26 -2.99 -9.74
CA LEU A 48 2.65 -3.13 -9.31
C LEU A 48 3.36 -4.34 -9.92
N SER A 49 2.64 -5.35 -10.41
CA SER A 49 3.25 -6.49 -11.10
C SER A 49 3.72 -6.12 -12.50
N VAL A 50 4.77 -6.79 -12.98
CA VAL A 50 5.27 -6.64 -14.36
C VAL A 50 4.20 -7.10 -15.35
N GLU A 51 3.54 -8.22 -15.00
CA GLU A 51 2.42 -8.74 -15.78
C GLU A 51 1.22 -7.77 -15.70
N GLY A 52 0.51 -7.66 -16.79
CA GLY A 52 -0.73 -6.89 -16.84
C GLY A 52 -1.81 -7.48 -15.92
N PRO A 53 -2.84 -6.70 -15.59
CA PRO A 53 -3.97 -7.19 -14.81
C PRO A 53 -4.78 -8.22 -15.59
N SER A 54 -5.62 -9.01 -14.89
CA SER A 54 -6.52 -9.98 -15.51
C SER A 54 -7.37 -9.32 -16.61
N ARG A 55 -7.87 -10.16 -17.54
CA ARG A 55 -8.75 -9.69 -18.61
C ARG A 55 -10.01 -9.01 -18.05
N ALA A 56 -10.57 -9.57 -16.96
CA ALA A 56 -11.75 -9.01 -16.30
C ALA A 56 -11.47 -7.60 -15.75
N LEU A 57 -10.37 -7.41 -15.01
CA LEU A 57 -9.97 -6.10 -14.48
C LEU A 57 -9.64 -5.10 -15.60
N SER A 58 -8.96 -5.55 -16.66
CA SER A 58 -8.67 -4.71 -17.83
C SER A 58 -9.93 -4.23 -18.53
N GLN A 59 -10.92 -5.12 -18.70
CA GLN A 59 -12.21 -4.77 -19.32
C GLN A 59 -13.00 -3.81 -18.43
N TYR A 60 -13.05 -4.07 -17.12
CA TYR A 60 -13.70 -3.21 -16.14
C TYR A 60 -13.15 -1.77 -16.19
N MET A 61 -11.84 -1.60 -16.11
CA MET A 61 -11.23 -0.26 -16.20
C MET A 61 -11.56 0.47 -17.50
N LYS A 62 -11.64 -0.26 -18.63
CA LYS A 62 -12.02 0.34 -19.92
C LYS A 62 -13.46 0.79 -19.97
N THR A 63 -14.40 -0.02 -19.43
CA THR A 63 -15.84 0.28 -19.48
C THR A 63 -16.25 1.37 -18.51
N THR A 64 -15.56 1.48 -17.37
CA THR A 64 -15.87 2.47 -16.32
C THR A 64 -15.05 3.77 -16.44
N GLY A 65 -14.04 3.80 -17.34
CA GLY A 65 -13.16 4.97 -17.49
C GLY A 65 -12.18 5.17 -16.32
N ILE A 66 -11.98 4.15 -15.48
CA ILE A 66 -11.03 4.19 -14.36
C ILE A 66 -9.60 4.38 -14.89
N ARG A 67 -8.86 5.30 -14.25
CA ARG A 67 -7.47 5.58 -14.60
C ARG A 67 -6.59 4.38 -14.29
N ARG A 68 -5.88 3.88 -15.29
CA ARG A 68 -4.91 2.79 -15.14
C ARG A 68 -3.50 3.37 -14.96
N MET A 69 -2.82 3.03 -13.88
CA MET A 69 -1.41 3.32 -13.63
C MET A 69 -0.64 2.00 -13.51
N HIS A 70 0.27 1.71 -14.46
CA HIS A 70 0.99 0.45 -14.49
C HIS A 70 2.49 0.68 -14.24
N LEU A 71 2.87 0.84 -12.97
CA LEU A 71 4.26 1.08 -12.57
C LEU A 71 5.13 -0.17 -12.66
N GLY A 72 4.59 -1.35 -12.38
CA GLY A 72 5.34 -2.61 -12.45
C GLY A 72 6.00 -2.84 -13.81
N MET A 73 5.36 -2.43 -14.90
CA MET A 73 5.93 -2.50 -16.24
C MET A 73 6.97 -1.40 -16.51
N THR A 74 6.69 -0.17 -16.08
CA THR A 74 7.56 1.01 -16.37
C THR A 74 8.79 1.07 -15.47
N ARG A 75 8.75 0.49 -14.29
CA ARG A 75 9.84 0.44 -13.32
C ARG A 75 10.49 -0.94 -13.20
N TRP A 76 10.28 -1.81 -14.18
CA TRP A 76 10.91 -3.12 -14.21
C TRP A 76 12.43 -3.00 -14.34
N GLN A 77 13.15 -3.77 -13.52
CA GLN A 77 14.61 -3.88 -13.55
C GLN A 77 15.00 -5.35 -13.66
N SER A 78 15.96 -5.66 -14.51
CA SER A 78 16.44 -7.05 -14.74
C SER A 78 17.32 -7.57 -13.62
N ASN A 79 17.98 -6.69 -12.86
CA ASN A 79 18.88 -7.07 -11.78
C ASN A 79 18.58 -6.25 -10.52
N LEU A 80 17.89 -6.88 -9.58
CA LEU A 80 17.55 -6.30 -8.28
C LEU A 80 18.51 -6.76 -7.16
N GLY A 81 19.50 -7.61 -7.46
CA GLY A 81 20.31 -8.25 -6.45
C GLY A 81 19.46 -9.11 -5.50
N TRP A 82 19.52 -8.83 -4.20
CA TRP A 82 18.70 -9.52 -3.19
C TRP A 82 17.29 -8.95 -3.05
N LYS A 83 17.04 -7.74 -3.59
CA LYS A 83 15.78 -7.00 -3.41
C LYS A 83 14.62 -7.69 -4.13
N PRO A 84 13.46 -7.86 -3.48
CA PRO A 84 12.29 -8.50 -4.09
C PRO A 84 11.57 -7.60 -5.10
N VAL A 85 11.77 -6.28 -4.98
CA VAL A 85 11.21 -5.24 -5.85
C VAL A 85 12.21 -4.09 -5.97
N SER A 86 12.06 -3.21 -6.97
CA SER A 86 12.90 -2.00 -7.06
C SER A 86 12.46 -0.93 -6.06
N GLU A 87 13.42 -0.16 -5.57
CA GLU A 87 13.13 0.99 -4.68
C GLU A 87 12.33 2.05 -5.41
N GLU A 88 12.64 2.30 -6.69
CA GLU A 88 11.94 3.25 -7.54
C GLU A 88 10.46 2.86 -7.74
N LEU A 89 10.17 1.55 -7.85
CA LEU A 89 8.79 1.08 -7.92
C LEU A 89 8.01 1.44 -6.66
N ILE A 90 8.60 1.16 -5.50
CA ILE A 90 7.93 1.44 -4.21
C ILE A 90 7.82 2.94 -3.96
N LYS A 91 8.87 3.70 -4.25
CA LYS A 91 8.87 5.16 -4.17
C LYS A 91 7.73 5.77 -5.00
N ASP A 92 7.72 5.50 -6.30
CA ASP A 92 6.70 6.06 -7.21
C ASP A 92 5.28 5.59 -6.84
N ALA A 93 5.14 4.36 -6.34
CA ALA A 93 3.86 3.84 -5.87
C ALA A 93 3.39 4.53 -4.59
N LEU A 94 4.29 4.83 -3.63
CA LEU A 94 3.97 5.62 -2.44
C LEU A 94 3.53 7.04 -2.82
N GLU A 95 4.23 7.70 -3.73
CA GLU A 95 3.84 9.02 -4.23
C GLU A 95 2.44 9.01 -4.87
N CYS A 96 2.10 7.93 -5.61
CA CYS A 96 0.74 7.74 -6.16
C CYS A 96 -0.32 7.52 -5.07
N VAL A 97 0.00 6.75 -4.02
CA VAL A 97 -0.90 6.48 -2.89
C VAL A 97 -1.14 7.74 -2.05
N LEU A 98 -0.10 8.55 -1.86
CA LEU A 98 -0.16 9.79 -1.09
C LEU A 98 -0.79 10.96 -1.86
N ASP A 99 -1.00 10.83 -3.17
CA ASP A 99 -1.71 11.86 -3.93
C ASP A 99 -3.23 11.64 -3.83
N LYS A 100 -3.89 12.46 -3.01
CA LYS A 100 -5.36 12.45 -2.81
C LYS A 100 -6.13 12.57 -4.12
N SER A 101 -5.55 13.16 -5.16
CA SER A 101 -6.19 13.29 -6.47
C SER A 101 -6.42 11.95 -7.16
N ASN A 102 -5.72 10.88 -6.75
CA ASN A 102 -5.89 9.53 -7.28
C ASN A 102 -7.00 8.72 -6.57
N HIS A 103 -7.51 9.20 -5.44
CA HIS A 103 -8.48 8.45 -4.61
C HIS A 103 -9.91 8.55 -5.14
N PRO A 104 -10.76 7.52 -4.97
CA PRO A 104 -10.46 6.20 -4.39
C PRO A 104 -9.52 5.37 -5.28
N LEU A 105 -8.45 4.81 -4.67
CA LEU A 105 -7.35 4.10 -5.32
C LEU A 105 -7.35 2.62 -4.94
N LEU A 106 -7.22 1.73 -5.93
CA LEU A 106 -6.99 0.31 -5.71
C LEU A 106 -5.56 -0.07 -6.11
N VAL A 107 -4.80 -0.65 -5.18
CA VAL A 107 -3.46 -1.19 -5.43
C VAL A 107 -3.54 -2.69 -5.69
N VAL A 108 -2.96 -3.15 -6.79
CA VAL A 108 -2.95 -4.57 -7.15
C VAL A 108 -1.56 -5.03 -7.60
N CYS A 109 -1.25 -6.29 -7.31
CA CYS A 109 -0.23 -7.06 -7.99
C CYS A 109 -0.78 -8.47 -8.28
N SER A 110 -0.04 -9.34 -8.95
CA SER A 110 -0.54 -10.68 -9.35
C SER A 110 -1.21 -11.44 -8.22
N SER A 111 -0.61 -11.45 -7.02
CA SER A 111 -1.14 -12.17 -5.83
C SER A 111 -1.80 -11.25 -4.80
N GLY A 112 -1.66 -9.93 -4.90
CA GLY A 112 -2.04 -8.99 -3.83
C GLY A 112 -1.14 -9.04 -2.59
N VAL A 113 -0.04 -9.82 -2.62
CA VAL A 113 0.80 -10.11 -1.45
C VAL A 113 2.20 -9.52 -1.58
N ARG A 114 2.95 -9.87 -2.65
CA ARG A 114 4.38 -9.57 -2.74
C ARG A 114 4.63 -8.05 -2.90
N GLU A 115 4.40 -7.51 -4.08
CA GLU A 115 4.64 -6.09 -4.36
C GLU A 115 3.69 -5.19 -3.56
N THR A 116 2.42 -5.56 -3.53
CA THR A 116 1.39 -4.82 -2.77
C THR A 116 1.68 -4.84 -1.27
N GLY A 117 2.06 -5.98 -0.70
CA GLY A 117 2.39 -6.09 0.72
C GLY A 117 3.65 -5.31 1.07
N THR A 118 4.67 -5.32 0.19
CA THR A 118 5.89 -4.52 0.37
C THR A 118 5.57 -3.01 0.35
N LEU A 119 4.73 -2.56 -0.61
CA LEU A 119 4.29 -1.17 -0.66
C LEU A 119 3.56 -0.76 0.63
N VAL A 120 2.59 -1.57 1.09
CA VAL A 120 1.85 -1.26 2.32
C VAL A 120 2.79 -1.24 3.52
N GLY A 121 3.73 -2.18 3.62
CA GLY A 121 4.74 -2.15 4.69
C GLY A 121 5.61 -0.89 4.69
N CYS A 122 6.04 -0.42 3.51
CA CYS A 122 6.78 0.84 3.38
C CYS A 122 5.89 2.07 3.69
N LEU A 123 4.59 2.03 3.35
CA LEU A 123 3.63 3.06 3.75
C LEU A 123 3.51 3.12 5.29
N ARG A 124 3.35 1.98 5.97
CA ARG A 124 3.30 1.91 7.44
C ARG A 124 4.58 2.45 8.09
N LYS A 125 5.74 2.19 7.46
CA LYS A 125 7.03 2.76 7.90
C LYS A 125 7.02 4.30 7.79
N LEU A 126 6.52 4.83 6.69
CA LEU A 126 6.37 6.28 6.47
C LEU A 126 5.37 6.92 7.45
N GLN A 127 4.39 6.13 7.94
CA GLN A 127 3.44 6.47 8.99
C GLN A 127 4.01 6.29 10.41
N HIS A 128 5.29 5.95 10.54
CA HIS A 128 6.00 5.74 11.81
C HIS A 128 5.48 4.56 12.67
N TRP A 129 4.88 3.55 12.04
CA TRP A 129 4.45 2.36 12.76
C TRP A 129 5.64 1.58 13.34
N ASN A 130 5.41 0.91 14.46
CA ASN A 130 6.40 -0.03 15.00
C ASN A 130 6.65 -1.17 14.01
N PHE A 131 7.93 -1.52 13.79
CA PHE A 131 8.31 -2.51 12.79
C PHE A 131 7.66 -3.89 13.01
N ASN A 132 7.50 -4.33 14.27
CA ASN A 132 6.82 -5.60 14.56
C ASN A 132 5.35 -5.58 14.10
N SER A 133 4.67 -4.45 14.23
CA SER A 133 3.29 -4.28 13.74
C SER A 133 3.23 -4.33 12.22
N ILE A 134 4.19 -3.72 11.53
CA ILE A 134 4.32 -3.76 10.08
C ILE A 134 4.51 -5.20 9.59
N VAL A 135 5.44 -5.94 10.21
CA VAL A 135 5.71 -7.35 9.87
C VAL A 135 4.49 -8.22 10.15
N TYR A 136 3.78 -7.97 11.25
CA TYR A 136 2.56 -8.70 11.58
C TYR A 136 1.47 -8.47 10.51
N GLU A 137 1.21 -7.22 10.11
CA GLU A 137 0.27 -6.91 9.02
C GLU A 137 0.69 -7.59 7.72
N TYR A 138 1.95 -7.46 7.32
CA TYR A 138 2.48 -8.11 6.11
C TYR A 138 2.23 -9.62 6.12
N ARG A 139 2.60 -10.31 7.22
CA ARG A 139 2.45 -11.76 7.38
C ARG A 139 0.99 -12.20 7.39
N SER A 140 0.07 -11.39 7.92
CA SER A 140 -1.36 -11.72 7.95
C SER A 140 -1.95 -11.88 6.54
N PHE A 141 -1.48 -11.10 5.57
CA PHE A 141 -1.86 -11.23 4.16
C PHE A 141 -1.03 -12.27 3.40
N ALA A 142 0.22 -12.41 3.74
CA ALA A 142 1.14 -13.32 3.06
C ALA A 142 0.89 -14.78 3.44
N GLY A 143 0.37 -15.05 4.64
CA GLY A 143 0.24 -16.40 5.18
C GLY A 143 1.58 -17.14 5.10
N GLY A 144 1.56 -18.40 4.67
CA GLY A 144 2.79 -19.18 4.46
C GLY A 144 3.64 -18.77 3.25
N LYS A 145 3.21 -17.77 2.46
CA LYS A 145 3.93 -17.26 1.28
C LYS A 145 4.84 -16.06 1.58
N GLY A 146 4.82 -15.55 2.82
CA GLY A 146 5.69 -14.47 3.26
C GLY A 146 7.16 -14.87 3.18
N LYS A 147 8.01 -13.96 2.71
CA LYS A 147 9.45 -14.20 2.61
C LYS A 147 10.20 -13.14 3.40
N TYR A 148 11.24 -13.57 4.10
CA TYR A 148 12.13 -12.70 4.85
C TYR A 148 12.71 -11.54 4.01
N THR A 149 12.90 -11.75 2.71
CA THR A 149 13.43 -10.71 1.81
C THR A 149 12.52 -9.50 1.68
N GLN A 150 11.18 -9.66 1.75
CA GLN A 150 10.25 -8.53 1.75
C GLN A 150 10.29 -7.78 3.08
N GLU A 151 10.36 -8.50 4.19
CA GLU A 151 10.47 -7.90 5.52
C GLU A 151 11.76 -7.09 5.65
N LEU A 152 12.89 -7.67 5.20
CA LEU A 152 14.19 -6.99 5.17
C LEU A 152 14.15 -5.75 4.25
N PHE A 153 13.49 -5.83 3.10
CA PHE A 153 13.33 -4.69 2.21
C PHE A 153 12.56 -3.56 2.89
N ILE A 154 11.42 -3.87 3.54
CA ILE A 154 10.62 -2.88 4.28
C ILE A 154 11.44 -2.24 5.39
N GLU A 155 12.22 -3.04 6.14
CA GLU A 155 13.10 -2.55 7.20
C GLU A 155 14.14 -1.56 6.69
N LEU A 156 14.77 -1.88 5.56
CA LEU A 156 15.87 -1.08 4.98
C LEU A 156 15.41 0.03 4.03
N PHE A 157 14.12 0.05 3.64
CA PHE A 157 13.62 1.08 2.71
C PHE A 157 13.80 2.48 3.30
N ASP A 158 14.44 3.35 2.53
CA ASP A 158 14.67 4.75 2.91
C ASP A 158 13.42 5.59 2.59
N THR A 159 12.72 6.02 3.62
CA THR A 159 11.49 6.84 3.49
C THR A 159 11.78 8.26 3.00
N ASP A 160 13.02 8.77 3.15
CA ASP A 160 13.41 10.11 2.69
C ASP A 160 13.49 10.20 1.16
N LEU A 161 13.49 9.07 0.46
CA LEU A 161 13.39 9.03 -0.99
C LEU A 161 12.03 9.49 -1.52
N VAL A 162 10.98 9.42 -0.70
CA VAL A 162 9.60 9.68 -1.12
C VAL A 162 9.34 11.18 -1.18
N THR A 163 8.99 11.68 -2.37
CA THR A 163 8.59 13.07 -2.56
C THR A 163 7.09 13.21 -2.26
N LEU A 164 6.76 13.98 -1.24
CA LEU A 164 5.36 14.19 -0.88
C LEU A 164 4.64 15.02 -1.97
N PRO A 165 3.50 14.54 -2.49
CA PRO A 165 2.72 15.28 -3.47
C PRO A 165 2.05 16.52 -2.83
N PRO A 166 1.64 17.51 -3.65
CA PRO A 166 1.07 18.75 -3.14
C PRO A 166 -0.32 18.58 -2.49
N SER A 167 -1.02 17.49 -2.77
CA SER A 167 -2.35 17.18 -2.23
C SER A 167 -2.31 15.88 -1.46
N LEU A 168 -2.01 15.96 -0.17
CA LEU A 168 -1.95 14.80 0.73
C LEU A 168 -3.34 14.39 1.24
N PRO A 169 -3.57 13.08 1.52
CA PRO A 169 -4.76 12.61 2.22
C PRO A 169 -4.79 13.11 3.67
N GLU A 170 -5.99 13.35 4.18
CA GLU A 170 -6.18 13.86 5.54
C GLU A 170 -5.60 12.92 6.62
N TRP A 171 -5.81 11.61 6.46
CA TRP A 171 -5.27 10.61 7.39
C TRP A 171 -3.74 10.69 7.51
N PHE A 172 -3.02 10.95 6.40
CA PHE A 172 -1.56 11.07 6.44
C PHE A 172 -1.11 12.38 7.12
N VAL A 173 -1.78 13.49 6.81
CA VAL A 173 -1.49 14.79 7.44
C VAL A 173 -1.70 14.73 8.94
N GLU A 174 -2.80 14.13 9.40
CA GLU A 174 -3.11 13.96 10.82
C GLU A 174 -2.07 13.08 11.54
N GLU A 175 -1.68 11.95 10.94
CA GLU A 175 -0.65 11.07 11.51
C GLU A 175 0.70 11.78 11.65
N GLN A 176 1.14 12.51 10.61
CA GLN A 176 2.39 13.27 10.68
C GLN A 176 2.33 14.36 11.75
N ARG A 177 1.18 15.02 11.92
CA ARG A 177 0.96 16.01 12.98
C ARG A 177 1.04 15.38 14.37
N MET A 178 0.37 14.25 14.57
CA MET A 178 0.40 13.52 15.85
C MET A 178 1.82 13.06 16.20
N TRP A 179 2.53 12.52 15.22
CA TRP A 179 3.93 12.10 15.40
C TRP A 179 4.83 13.27 15.82
N ALA A 180 4.73 14.41 15.13
CA ALA A 180 5.51 15.59 15.45
C ALA A 180 5.23 16.11 16.88
N GLN A 181 3.98 16.11 17.32
CA GLN A 181 3.58 16.50 18.68
C GLN A 181 4.15 15.55 19.73
N GLU A 182 4.08 14.24 19.49
CA GLU A 182 4.64 13.23 20.39
C GLU A 182 6.16 13.37 20.54
N GLN A 183 6.88 13.61 19.44
CA GLN A 183 8.32 13.85 19.48
C GLN A 183 8.67 15.12 20.28
N GLN A 184 7.91 16.19 20.09
CA GLN A 184 8.12 17.43 20.82
C GLN A 184 7.87 17.28 22.33
N GLN A 185 6.84 16.52 22.71
CA GLN A 185 6.54 16.23 24.10
C GLN A 185 7.66 15.39 24.73
N ARG A 186 8.09 14.31 24.09
CA ARG A 186 9.21 13.47 24.58
C ARG A 186 10.49 14.29 24.76
N PHE A 187 10.79 15.17 23.81
CA PHE A 187 11.94 16.05 23.92
C PHE A 187 11.83 16.98 25.13
N SER A 188 10.67 17.59 25.34
CA SER A 188 10.43 18.48 26.48
C SER A 188 10.56 17.74 27.82
N GLU A 189 10.07 16.52 27.93
CA GLU A 189 10.18 15.68 29.12
C GLU A 189 11.65 15.32 29.44
N LEU A 190 12.44 14.98 28.42
CA LEU A 190 13.86 14.66 28.57
C LEU A 190 14.69 15.83 29.10
N TYR A 191 14.37 17.07 28.69
CA TYR A 191 15.08 18.27 29.13
C TYR A 191 14.51 18.91 30.39
N ALA A 192 13.30 18.49 30.84
CA ALA A 192 12.70 18.94 32.11
C ALA A 192 13.17 18.11 33.32
N MET A 193 13.95 17.01 33.12
CA MET A 193 14.51 16.25 34.21
C MET A 193 15.50 17.15 35.02
N PRO A 194 15.31 17.30 36.34
CA PRO A 194 16.25 18.06 37.15
C PRO A 194 17.63 17.40 37.09
N VAL A 195 18.64 18.18 36.78
CA VAL A 195 20.02 17.76 36.98
C VAL A 195 20.16 17.58 38.50
N ASP A 196 20.18 16.33 38.97
CA ASP A 196 20.45 16.02 40.36
C ASP A 196 21.80 16.70 40.71
N SER A 197 21.69 17.77 41.48
CA SER A 197 22.82 18.42 42.12
C SER A 197 23.42 17.40 43.08
N GLN A 198 24.39 16.66 42.62
CA GLN A 198 25.28 15.93 43.51
C GLN A 198 26.08 16.97 44.31
N GLY A 199 25.62 17.21 45.56
CA GLY A 199 26.39 17.80 46.61
C GLY A 199 27.25 16.75 47.32
#